data_913e2f140840d58bfe0539da289f2f41
#
_entry.id   913e2f140840d58bfe0539da289f2f41
#
_cell.length_a   1.000
_cell.length_b   1.000
_cell.length_c   1.000
_cell.angle_alpha   90.00
_cell.angle_beta   90.00
_cell.angle_gamma   90.00
#
_symmetry.space_group_name_H-M   'P 1'
#
loop_
_entity.id
_entity.type
_entity.pdbx_description
1 polymer ?
#
loop_
_entity_poly.entity_id
_entity_poly.type
_entity_poly.pdbx_seq_one_letter_code
_entity_poly.pdbx_strand_id
1 'polypeptide(L)'
;MSDPNWAEIEKPQIRDQVKYIWEEFRKNGVAREFDERGQKGDGSGGVPLGFAASDGGLSFMYAEGQILVREGYLEKVQDILGAPRRDVAKIREAPEGRASIEPLIDGVVVLHLSGRDDEPRIPVLEALRRIDRVLGPGYATPNHVLTVAGNAGPCPATEPEVVYDGMEPYPSVCPGNAGAGISIYVADTGLLYYPPHDKLEPNPAPPNVPQTVTNEGAVHPWLAGVKGILDPVEDMSGGNVIGPYEGHGTFVAGVARCMAPAAKIHVANVFKVAGSTLESHLAQHLDRALAHGYDLFHLSITAPTRKDLPLLSFEGWLRRLDQYKGVACIVAAGNSGSHLPTWPAAFPEVVSVGALAADWRSRALFSNYGPWVDVYAPGRDLINAFATGTYTCYTAPYGGGPPGTAEVRKFYGMAKWSGTSFSTPIVTGLIAARMSRTGENGKEAAAALLAEARSHAIPGVGPILLPYCDDPAWPIR
;
A
#
# COMPACT_ATOMS: atom_id res chain seq x y z
N MET A 1 -18.38 20.11 -9.95
CA MET A 1 -18.80 18.70 -10.13
C MET A 1 -19.91 18.42 -9.15
N SER A 2 -20.98 17.74 -9.57
CA SER A 2 -22.02 17.24 -8.66
C SER A 2 -21.42 16.17 -7.74
N ASP A 3 -21.87 16.11 -6.49
CA ASP A 3 -21.46 15.05 -5.57
C ASP A 3 -21.82 13.67 -6.15
N PRO A 4 -20.98 12.64 -5.91
CA PRO A 4 -21.23 11.29 -6.39
C PRO A 4 -22.55 10.73 -5.84
N ASN A 5 -23.15 9.80 -6.59
CA ASN A 5 -24.33 9.08 -6.12
C ASN A 5 -23.93 7.98 -5.10
N TRP A 6 -23.79 8.34 -3.86
CA TRP A 6 -23.36 7.44 -2.78
C TRP A 6 -24.29 6.25 -2.55
N ALA A 7 -25.54 6.31 -3.05
CA ALA A 7 -26.49 5.22 -2.91
C ALA A 7 -26.13 3.98 -3.75
N GLU A 8 -25.24 4.13 -4.74
CA GLU A 8 -24.74 3.00 -5.55
C GLU A 8 -23.89 2.01 -4.73
N ILE A 9 -23.36 2.45 -3.59
CA ILE A 9 -22.62 1.58 -2.66
C ILE A 9 -23.53 1.24 -1.50
N GLU A 10 -24.14 0.05 -1.55
CA GLU A 10 -25.12 -0.39 -0.56
C GLU A 10 -24.49 -0.72 0.81
N LYS A 11 -23.24 -1.23 0.83
CA LYS A 11 -22.52 -1.56 2.06
C LYS A 11 -22.07 -0.28 2.78
N PRO A 12 -22.63 0.08 3.95
CA PRO A 12 -22.34 1.36 4.60
C PRO A 12 -20.85 1.56 4.89
N GLN A 13 -20.16 0.53 5.36
CA GLN A 13 -18.74 0.57 5.70
C GLN A 13 -17.86 0.93 4.50
N ILE A 14 -18.12 0.29 3.34
CA ILE A 14 -17.39 0.59 2.10
C ILE A 14 -17.72 2.00 1.63
N ARG A 15 -18.99 2.38 1.70
CA ARG A 15 -19.44 3.72 1.34
C ARG A 15 -18.75 4.79 2.17
N ASP A 16 -18.67 4.61 3.48
CA ASP A 16 -18.05 5.57 4.39
C ASP A 16 -16.55 5.69 4.14
N GLN A 17 -15.86 4.58 3.86
CA GLN A 17 -14.45 4.58 3.46
C GLN A 17 -14.24 5.33 2.15
N VAL A 18 -15.02 5.00 1.12
CA VAL A 18 -14.90 5.64 -0.20
C VAL A 18 -15.16 7.12 -0.10
N LYS A 19 -16.18 7.51 0.69
CA LYS A 19 -16.51 8.90 0.94
C LYS A 19 -15.38 9.62 1.67
N TYR A 20 -14.80 9.01 2.70
CA TYR A 20 -13.66 9.56 3.42
C TYR A 20 -12.46 9.80 2.49
N ILE A 21 -12.06 8.80 1.71
CA ILE A 21 -10.97 8.93 0.72
C ILE A 21 -11.29 10.05 -0.28
N TRP A 22 -12.51 10.08 -0.81
CA TRP A 22 -12.95 11.08 -1.78
C TRP A 22 -12.91 12.51 -1.21
N GLU A 23 -13.39 12.70 0.03
CA GLU A 23 -13.35 13.98 0.71
C GLU A 23 -11.93 14.45 0.99
N GLU A 24 -11.05 13.56 1.43
CA GLU A 24 -9.66 13.89 1.71
C GLU A 24 -8.87 14.22 0.43
N PHE A 25 -9.08 13.49 -0.66
CA PHE A 25 -8.49 13.86 -1.95
C PHE A 25 -9.02 15.22 -2.47
N ARG A 26 -10.27 15.56 -2.19
CA ARG A 26 -10.85 16.84 -2.55
C ARG A 26 -10.29 18.00 -1.71
N LYS A 27 -10.04 17.78 -0.42
CA LYS A 27 -9.51 18.81 0.50
C LYS A 27 -8.03 19.06 0.31
N ASN A 28 -7.26 17.96 0.27
CA ASN A 28 -5.82 18.03 0.37
C ASN A 28 -5.13 17.94 -1.00
N GLY A 29 -5.87 17.55 -2.01
CA GLY A 29 -5.32 17.16 -3.30
C GLY A 29 -4.34 16.00 -3.14
N VAL A 30 -3.97 15.34 -4.23
CA VAL A 30 -2.68 14.68 -4.24
C VAL A 30 -1.71 15.85 -4.33
N ALA A 31 -1.12 16.25 -3.20
CA ALA A 31 -0.14 17.32 -3.20
C ALA A 31 0.86 16.99 -4.32
N ARG A 32 0.93 17.85 -5.35
CA ARG A 32 2.06 17.80 -6.27
C ARG A 32 3.27 17.77 -5.37
N GLU A 33 4.00 16.69 -5.42
CA GLU A 33 5.17 16.55 -4.58
C GLU A 33 6.03 17.78 -4.76
N PHE A 34 6.61 18.20 -3.64
CA PHE A 34 7.66 19.20 -3.67
C PHE A 34 8.60 18.84 -4.80
N ASP A 35 8.89 19.80 -5.65
CA ASP A 35 9.96 19.67 -6.63
C ASP A 35 11.26 19.31 -5.87
N GLU A 36 12.27 18.83 -6.56
CA GLU A 36 13.58 18.47 -5.99
C GLU A 36 14.22 19.61 -5.17
N ARG A 37 13.63 20.80 -5.17
CA ARG A 37 14.04 22.02 -4.45
C ARG A 37 13.19 22.32 -3.22
N GLY A 38 12.19 21.48 -2.89
CA GLY A 38 11.33 21.69 -1.73
C GLY A 38 10.35 22.87 -1.88
N GLN A 39 10.11 23.36 -3.09
CA GLN A 39 9.13 24.43 -3.32
C GLN A 39 7.72 23.86 -3.45
N LYS A 40 6.82 24.45 -2.66
CA LYS A 40 5.39 24.13 -2.64
C LYS A 40 4.79 24.38 -4.03
N GLY A 41 4.31 23.33 -4.69
CA GLY A 41 3.36 23.52 -5.78
C GLY A 41 2.17 24.34 -5.24
N ASP A 42 1.65 25.24 -6.03
CA ASP A 42 0.58 26.19 -5.67
C ASP A 42 -0.76 25.52 -5.33
N GLY A 43 -0.79 24.51 -4.52
CA GLY A 43 -1.91 23.86 -3.80
C GLY A 43 -3.35 23.97 -4.35
N SER A 44 -3.54 24.49 -5.54
CA SER A 44 -4.83 24.89 -6.07
C SER A 44 -5.45 23.85 -7.00
N GLY A 45 -5.54 22.59 -6.58
CA GLY A 45 -6.31 21.65 -7.37
C GLY A 45 -6.12 20.21 -6.95
N GLY A 46 -6.92 19.73 -6.00
CA GLY A 46 -7.06 18.32 -5.74
C GLY A 46 -7.42 17.55 -7.01
N VAL A 47 -6.89 16.34 -7.16
CA VAL A 47 -7.33 15.45 -8.24
C VAL A 47 -8.73 14.96 -7.87
N PRO A 48 -9.76 15.27 -8.66
CA PRO A 48 -11.10 14.77 -8.38
C PRO A 48 -11.11 13.26 -8.58
N LEU A 49 -11.80 12.55 -7.69
CA LEU A 49 -11.97 11.10 -7.80
C LEU A 49 -13.35 10.73 -8.33
N GLY A 50 -13.36 9.68 -9.16
CA GLY A 50 -14.54 8.93 -9.52
C GLY A 50 -14.53 7.53 -8.90
N PHE A 51 -15.67 6.87 -8.86
CA PHE A 51 -15.75 5.46 -8.53
C PHE A 51 -16.70 4.72 -9.48
N ALA A 52 -16.52 3.42 -9.59
CA ALA A 52 -17.45 2.52 -10.23
C ALA A 52 -18.01 1.56 -9.17
N ALA A 53 -19.32 1.32 -9.20
CA ALA A 53 -19.99 0.37 -8.34
C ALA A 53 -20.62 -0.75 -9.18
N SER A 54 -20.69 -1.95 -8.63
CA SER A 54 -21.44 -3.08 -9.19
C SER A 54 -21.96 -3.96 -8.06
N ASP A 55 -23.13 -4.54 -8.24
CA ASP A 55 -23.76 -5.45 -7.28
C ASP A 55 -23.81 -4.89 -5.83
N GLY A 56 -24.08 -3.57 -5.70
CA GLY A 56 -24.14 -2.86 -4.41
C GLY A 56 -22.81 -2.67 -3.70
N GLY A 57 -21.67 -3.01 -4.36
CA GLY A 57 -20.32 -2.84 -3.85
C GLY A 57 -19.44 -1.91 -4.69
N LEU A 58 -18.30 -1.52 -4.13
CA LEU A 58 -17.27 -0.77 -4.87
C LEU A 58 -16.56 -1.70 -5.84
N SER A 59 -16.51 -1.33 -7.13
CA SER A 59 -15.69 -2.04 -8.12
C SER A 59 -14.27 -1.49 -8.14
N PHE A 60 -14.10 -0.17 -8.23
CA PHE A 60 -12.81 0.52 -8.15
C PHE A 60 -12.99 2.03 -8.02
N MET A 61 -11.93 2.70 -7.55
CA MET A 61 -11.81 4.17 -7.55
C MET A 61 -10.72 4.60 -8.53
N TYR A 62 -10.83 5.82 -9.04
CA TYR A 62 -9.89 6.35 -10.03
C TYR A 62 -9.83 7.88 -10.03
N ALA A 63 -8.75 8.44 -10.56
CA ALA A 63 -8.63 9.87 -10.80
C ALA A 63 -9.50 10.30 -11.98
N GLU A 64 -10.42 11.23 -11.78
CA GLU A 64 -11.20 11.83 -12.86
C GLU A 64 -10.34 12.69 -13.79
N GLY A 65 -10.59 12.57 -15.08
CA GLY A 65 -9.86 13.30 -16.11
C GLY A 65 -8.47 12.76 -16.43
N GLN A 66 -8.09 11.58 -15.91
CA GLN A 66 -6.81 10.94 -16.19
C GLN A 66 -7.00 9.48 -16.60
N ILE A 67 -6.30 9.05 -17.66
CA ILE A 67 -6.15 7.65 -18.01
C ILE A 67 -4.67 7.32 -18.22
N LEU A 68 -4.29 6.10 -17.90
CA LEU A 68 -2.98 5.56 -18.23
C LEU A 68 -3.07 4.88 -19.59
N VAL A 69 -2.08 5.10 -20.45
CA VAL A 69 -2.07 4.60 -21.83
C VAL A 69 -0.72 3.95 -22.12
N ARG A 70 -0.73 2.80 -22.79
CA ARG A 70 0.50 2.23 -23.34
C ARG A 70 1.08 3.18 -24.39
N GLU A 71 2.31 3.63 -24.22
CA GLU A 71 2.95 4.68 -25.05
C GLU A 71 2.86 4.36 -26.56
N GLY A 72 3.10 3.11 -26.95
CA GLY A 72 3.01 2.68 -28.34
C GLY A 72 1.61 2.75 -28.98
N TYR A 73 0.57 3.01 -28.19
CA TYR A 73 -0.82 3.15 -28.66
C TYR A 73 -1.37 4.57 -28.49
N LEU A 74 -0.55 5.49 -27.97
CA LEU A 74 -0.99 6.85 -27.64
C LEU A 74 -1.64 7.58 -28.83
N GLU A 75 -1.01 7.57 -30.01
CA GLU A 75 -1.56 8.22 -31.19
C GLU A 75 -2.94 7.65 -31.58
N LYS A 76 -3.10 6.32 -31.55
CA LYS A 76 -4.37 5.68 -31.82
C LYS A 76 -5.44 6.04 -30.80
N VAL A 77 -5.07 6.12 -29.52
CA VAL A 77 -5.97 6.54 -28.45
C VAL A 77 -6.40 7.99 -28.65
N GLN A 78 -5.48 8.88 -28.99
CA GLN A 78 -5.81 10.27 -29.31
C GLN A 78 -6.78 10.39 -30.51
N ASP A 79 -6.54 9.62 -31.58
CA ASP A 79 -7.44 9.59 -32.75
C ASP A 79 -8.87 9.09 -32.38
N ILE A 80 -8.95 8.02 -31.56
CA ILE A 80 -10.25 7.49 -31.10
C ILE A 80 -11.02 8.52 -30.25
N LEU A 81 -10.32 9.31 -29.46
CA LEU A 81 -10.92 10.30 -28.57
C LEU A 81 -11.16 11.65 -29.25
N GLY A 82 -10.69 11.83 -30.51
CA GLY A 82 -10.75 13.11 -31.23
C GLY A 82 -9.85 14.17 -30.61
N ALA A 83 -8.86 13.77 -29.82
CA ALA A 83 -7.92 14.66 -29.15
C ALA A 83 -6.82 15.16 -30.12
N PRO A 84 -6.35 16.41 -30.02
CA PRO A 84 -5.29 16.90 -30.89
C PRO A 84 -4.01 16.11 -30.68
N ARG A 85 -3.38 15.68 -31.77
CA ARG A 85 -2.09 14.99 -31.76
C ARG A 85 -1.02 15.92 -31.22
N ARG A 86 -0.31 15.51 -30.18
CA ARG A 86 0.87 16.18 -29.66
C ARG A 86 2.04 15.19 -29.66
N ASP A 87 3.17 15.66 -30.13
CA ASP A 87 4.41 14.89 -30.21
C ASP A 87 4.99 14.67 -28.79
N VAL A 88 5.10 13.42 -28.35
CA VAL A 88 5.63 13.03 -27.04
C VAL A 88 7.05 13.58 -26.83
N ALA A 89 7.87 13.66 -27.89
CA ALA A 89 9.23 14.20 -27.81
C ALA A 89 9.24 15.71 -27.44
N LYS A 90 8.22 16.47 -27.85
CA LYS A 90 8.10 17.90 -27.53
C LYS A 90 7.56 18.15 -26.13
N ILE A 91 6.93 17.16 -25.49
CA ILE A 91 6.36 17.30 -24.15
C ILE A 91 7.45 17.24 -23.07
N ARG A 92 8.54 16.49 -23.32
CA ARG A 92 9.72 16.45 -22.42
C ARG A 92 10.43 17.81 -22.31
N GLU A 93 10.19 18.74 -23.25
CA GLU A 93 10.79 20.08 -23.29
C GLU A 93 9.79 21.21 -22.96
N ALA A 94 8.50 20.90 -22.69
CA ALA A 94 7.48 21.92 -22.44
C ALA A 94 7.57 22.48 -21.01
N PRO A 95 7.39 23.81 -20.81
CA PRO A 95 7.34 24.37 -19.47
C PRO A 95 6.18 23.77 -18.65
N GLU A 96 6.43 23.56 -17.37
CA GLU A 96 5.50 23.01 -16.40
C GLU A 96 4.08 23.59 -16.49
N GLY A 97 3.08 22.72 -16.47
CA GLY A 97 1.70 23.09 -16.14
C GLY A 97 0.66 22.97 -17.24
N ARG A 98 0.98 22.62 -18.49
CA ARG A 98 -0.01 22.56 -19.59
C ARG A 98 0.11 21.36 -20.54
N ALA A 99 0.83 20.31 -20.20
CA ALA A 99 0.91 19.12 -21.04
C ALA A 99 -0.34 18.25 -20.83
N SER A 100 -0.99 17.88 -21.94
CA SER A 100 -2.09 16.89 -21.92
C SER A 100 -1.60 15.46 -21.76
N ILE A 101 -0.30 15.23 -21.77
CA ILE A 101 0.37 13.93 -21.70
C ILE A 101 1.59 14.07 -20.80
N GLU A 102 1.74 13.19 -19.83
CA GLU A 102 2.91 13.11 -18.93
C GLU A 102 3.56 11.73 -19.08
N PRO A 103 4.86 11.65 -19.42
CA PRO A 103 5.61 10.40 -19.30
C PRO A 103 5.57 9.90 -17.87
N LEU A 104 5.22 8.62 -17.67
CA LEU A 104 5.07 8.08 -16.34
C LEU A 104 6.22 7.11 -16.00
N ILE A 105 6.27 6.00 -16.70
CA ILE A 105 7.24 4.92 -16.52
C ILE A 105 7.36 4.16 -17.83
N ASP A 106 8.38 3.34 -18.01
CA ASP A 106 8.68 2.63 -19.24
C ASP A 106 7.44 2.13 -20.00
N GLY A 107 7.18 2.75 -21.16
CA GLY A 107 6.10 2.40 -22.06
C GLY A 107 4.69 2.77 -21.57
N VAL A 108 4.55 3.61 -20.55
CA VAL A 108 3.25 4.09 -20.03
C VAL A 108 3.28 5.61 -19.85
N VAL A 109 2.21 6.24 -20.28
CA VAL A 109 2.00 7.69 -20.13
C VAL A 109 0.67 7.99 -19.43
N VAL A 110 0.60 9.12 -18.73
CA VAL A 110 -0.68 9.68 -18.26
C VAL A 110 -1.24 10.58 -19.36
N LEU A 111 -2.46 10.31 -19.79
CA LEU A 111 -3.21 11.16 -20.71
C LEU A 111 -4.30 11.90 -19.94
N HIS A 112 -4.22 13.22 -19.93
CA HIS A 112 -5.23 14.08 -19.34
C HIS A 112 -6.38 14.31 -20.33
N LEU A 113 -7.60 13.98 -19.91
CA LEU A 113 -8.83 14.10 -20.71
C LEU A 113 -9.49 15.50 -20.63
N SER A 114 -8.89 16.43 -19.89
CA SER A 114 -9.38 17.80 -19.79
C SER A 114 -9.14 18.52 -21.13
N GLY A 115 -10.22 18.93 -21.77
CA GLY A 115 -10.20 19.89 -22.87
C GLY A 115 -9.66 21.26 -22.42
N ARG A 116 -9.47 22.16 -23.40
CA ARG A 116 -9.32 23.62 -23.11
C ARG A 116 -10.57 24.09 -22.37
N ASP A 117 -10.49 25.20 -21.67
CA ASP A 117 -11.50 25.75 -20.77
C ASP A 117 -12.96 25.76 -21.30
N ASP A 118 -13.16 25.61 -22.60
CA ASP A 118 -14.46 25.64 -23.29
C ASP A 118 -14.92 24.31 -23.91
N GLU A 119 -14.14 23.20 -23.80
CA GLU A 119 -14.53 21.91 -24.38
C GLU A 119 -15.09 20.96 -23.31
N PRO A 120 -16.20 20.25 -23.58
CA PRO A 120 -16.74 19.27 -22.63
C PRO A 120 -15.74 18.15 -22.38
N ARG A 121 -15.44 17.91 -21.11
CA ARG A 121 -14.57 16.80 -20.68
C ARG A 121 -15.23 15.48 -21.01
N ILE A 122 -14.49 14.57 -21.67
CA ILE A 122 -14.93 13.20 -21.81
C ILE A 122 -14.77 12.50 -20.46
N PRO A 123 -15.83 11.93 -19.85
CA PRO A 123 -15.70 11.15 -18.63
C PRO A 123 -14.75 9.95 -18.83
N VAL A 124 -13.92 9.65 -17.83
CA VAL A 124 -12.90 8.59 -17.89
C VAL A 124 -13.49 7.26 -18.38
N LEU A 125 -14.61 6.83 -17.81
CA LEU A 125 -15.23 5.55 -18.17
C LEU A 125 -15.78 5.53 -19.59
N GLU A 126 -16.22 6.67 -20.11
CA GLU A 126 -16.66 6.80 -21.51
C GLU A 126 -15.46 6.76 -22.47
N ALA A 127 -14.39 7.47 -22.15
CA ALA A 127 -13.14 7.42 -22.92
C ALA A 127 -12.64 5.97 -23.05
N LEU A 128 -12.57 5.26 -21.92
CA LEU A 128 -12.14 3.87 -21.87
C LEU A 128 -13.08 2.93 -22.64
N ARG A 129 -14.40 3.16 -22.61
CA ARG A 129 -15.35 2.39 -23.42
C ARG A 129 -15.11 2.58 -24.92
N ARG A 130 -14.82 3.80 -25.37
CA ARG A 130 -14.49 4.09 -26.78
C ARG A 130 -13.20 3.40 -27.21
N ILE A 131 -12.17 3.48 -26.38
CA ILE A 131 -10.87 2.82 -26.62
C ILE A 131 -11.05 1.30 -26.69
N ASP A 132 -11.71 0.71 -25.70
CA ASP A 132 -11.93 -0.75 -25.65
C ASP A 132 -12.70 -1.29 -26.85
N ARG A 133 -13.64 -0.50 -27.40
CA ARG A 133 -14.42 -0.90 -28.58
C ARG A 133 -13.55 -1.05 -29.81
N VAL A 134 -12.48 -0.28 -29.92
CA VAL A 134 -11.61 -0.25 -31.12
C VAL A 134 -10.36 -1.11 -30.92
N LEU A 135 -9.72 -1.01 -29.75
CA LEU A 135 -8.44 -1.67 -29.47
C LEU A 135 -8.58 -2.94 -28.63
N GLY A 136 -9.70 -3.12 -27.95
CA GLY A 136 -9.84 -4.09 -26.87
C GLY A 136 -9.40 -3.52 -25.51
N PRO A 137 -9.66 -4.25 -24.39
CA PRO A 137 -9.27 -3.85 -23.05
C PRO A 137 -7.75 -3.98 -22.83
N GLY A 138 -7.19 -3.17 -21.89
CA GLY A 138 -5.79 -3.26 -21.45
C GLY A 138 -4.79 -2.37 -22.21
N TYR A 139 -5.21 -1.63 -23.23
CA TYR A 139 -4.38 -0.62 -23.90
C TYR A 139 -4.42 0.73 -23.21
N ALA A 140 -5.52 0.99 -22.51
CA ALA A 140 -5.66 2.10 -21.60
C ALA A 140 -6.46 1.65 -20.35
N THR A 141 -6.11 2.23 -19.20
CA THR A 141 -6.76 1.97 -17.91
C THR A 141 -7.05 3.29 -17.21
N PRO A 142 -8.00 3.34 -16.24
CA PRO A 142 -8.06 4.51 -15.36
C PRO A 142 -6.76 4.63 -14.58
N ASN A 143 -6.44 5.82 -14.10
CA ASN A 143 -5.42 5.99 -13.06
C ASN A 143 -6.08 5.60 -11.72
N HIS A 144 -5.91 4.34 -11.31
CA HIS A 144 -6.59 3.76 -10.16
C HIS A 144 -6.14 4.38 -8.84
N VAL A 145 -7.01 4.34 -7.84
CA VAL A 145 -6.67 4.58 -6.44
C VAL A 145 -6.31 3.25 -5.80
N LEU A 146 -5.12 3.20 -5.19
CA LEU A 146 -4.65 2.07 -4.39
C LEU A 146 -4.75 2.44 -2.91
N THR A 147 -4.96 1.45 -2.06
CA THR A 147 -5.11 1.66 -0.62
C THR A 147 -4.42 0.58 0.20
N VAL A 148 -3.93 0.93 1.37
CA VAL A 148 -3.43 -0.02 2.38
C VAL A 148 -4.57 -0.82 3.02
N ALA A 149 -5.81 -0.34 2.92
CA ALA A 149 -7.00 -1.07 3.32
C ALA A 149 -7.54 -1.90 2.16
N GLY A 150 -7.90 -3.13 2.39
CA GLY A 150 -8.65 -3.91 1.41
C GLY A 150 -10.08 -3.34 1.19
N ASN A 151 -10.77 -3.83 0.15
CA ASN A 151 -12.11 -3.37 -0.25
C ASN A 151 -13.24 -3.61 0.76
N ALA A 152 -12.97 -4.20 1.92
CA ALA A 152 -13.99 -4.67 2.86
C ALA A 152 -14.23 -3.75 4.06
N GLY A 153 -13.47 -2.67 4.21
CA GLY A 153 -13.60 -1.77 5.37
C GLY A 153 -12.51 -0.72 5.45
N PRO A 154 -12.61 0.24 6.38
CA PRO A 154 -11.68 1.36 6.51
C PRO A 154 -10.30 0.99 7.05
N CYS A 155 -10.09 -0.27 7.45
CA CYS A 155 -8.83 -0.80 7.96
C CYS A 155 -8.40 -2.06 7.21
N PRO A 156 -7.14 -2.55 7.34
CA PRO A 156 -6.63 -3.68 6.56
C PRO A 156 -7.58 -4.89 6.53
N ALA A 157 -7.93 -5.46 7.69
CA ALA A 157 -8.94 -6.51 7.79
C ALA A 157 -9.81 -6.35 9.03
N THR A 158 -9.24 -5.74 10.08
CA THR A 158 -9.93 -5.39 11.33
C THR A 158 -9.54 -3.98 11.72
N GLU A 159 -10.29 -3.36 12.63
CA GLU A 159 -9.84 -2.18 13.35
C GLU A 159 -8.71 -2.57 14.32
N PRO A 160 -7.74 -1.68 14.59
CA PRO A 160 -6.73 -1.93 15.60
C PRO A 160 -7.39 -2.09 16.98
N GLU A 161 -6.94 -3.07 17.76
CA GLU A 161 -7.42 -3.34 19.11
C GLU A 161 -6.37 -2.92 20.13
N VAL A 162 -6.85 -2.39 21.27
CA VAL A 162 -5.99 -1.98 22.37
C VAL A 162 -5.33 -3.22 23.00
N VAL A 163 -4.04 -3.14 23.25
CA VAL A 163 -3.30 -4.11 24.05
C VAL A 163 -2.86 -3.49 25.36
N TYR A 164 -2.62 -4.32 26.36
CA TYR A 164 -2.19 -3.87 27.69
C TYR A 164 -0.73 -3.42 27.66
N ASP A 165 -0.37 -2.51 28.58
CA ASP A 165 1.00 -2.04 28.73
C ASP A 165 1.97 -3.20 29.02
N GLY A 166 3.17 -3.13 28.45
CA GLY A 166 4.22 -4.12 28.63
C GLY A 166 4.07 -5.41 27.83
N MET A 167 3.13 -5.47 26.86
CA MET A 167 3.10 -6.59 25.94
C MET A 167 4.27 -6.57 24.97
N GLU A 168 4.83 -7.74 24.73
CA GLU A 168 5.86 -7.96 23.72
C GLU A 168 5.23 -8.08 22.32
N PRO A 169 5.99 -7.80 21.24
CA PRO A 169 5.48 -8.01 19.89
C PRO A 169 5.16 -9.48 19.63
N TYR A 170 4.14 -9.70 18.80
CA TYR A 170 3.75 -11.03 18.35
C TYR A 170 3.54 -11.03 16.84
N PRO A 171 4.33 -11.81 16.06
CA PRO A 171 5.38 -12.75 16.52
C PRO A 171 6.54 -12.06 17.23
N SER A 172 7.21 -12.81 18.11
CA SER A 172 8.35 -12.33 18.89
C SER A 172 9.54 -11.96 18.00
N VAL A 173 10.42 -11.13 18.54
CA VAL A 173 11.67 -10.76 17.86
C VAL A 173 12.58 -11.98 17.74
N CYS A 174 13.05 -12.26 16.53
CA CYS A 174 14.03 -13.28 16.28
C CYS A 174 15.36 -12.97 16.98
N PRO A 175 16.05 -13.98 17.52
CA PRO A 175 17.35 -13.76 18.14
C PRO A 175 18.43 -13.43 17.11
N GLY A 176 19.52 -12.81 17.57
CA GLY A 176 20.73 -12.62 16.80
C GLY A 176 20.68 -11.45 15.81
N ASN A 177 21.38 -11.61 14.69
CA ASN A 177 21.62 -10.57 13.70
C ASN A 177 20.98 -10.87 12.34
N ALA A 178 19.87 -11.61 12.32
CA ALA A 178 19.13 -11.92 11.08
C ALA A 178 18.79 -10.63 10.30
N GLY A 179 19.01 -10.68 8.99
CA GLY A 179 18.84 -9.53 8.09
C GLY A 179 20.02 -8.55 8.05
N ALA A 180 21.15 -8.85 8.73
CA ALA A 180 22.31 -7.96 8.71
C ALA A 180 22.82 -7.74 7.28
N GLY A 181 23.04 -6.49 6.92
CA GLY A 181 23.49 -6.09 5.60
C GLY A 181 22.37 -5.94 4.56
N ILE A 182 21.16 -6.38 4.86
CA ILE A 182 20.01 -6.33 3.94
C ILE A 182 19.19 -5.05 4.15
N SER A 183 18.75 -4.47 3.06
CA SER A 183 17.94 -3.25 3.02
C SER A 183 16.54 -3.51 2.46
N ILE A 184 15.53 -3.00 3.18
CA ILE A 184 14.11 -3.17 2.85
C ILE A 184 13.48 -1.80 2.66
N TYR A 185 12.84 -1.58 1.50
CA TYR A 185 11.99 -0.43 1.26
C TYR A 185 10.52 -0.82 1.50
N VAL A 186 9.86 -0.10 2.39
CA VAL A 186 8.44 -0.28 2.72
C VAL A 186 7.67 0.92 2.19
N ALA A 187 6.85 0.72 1.15
CA ALA A 187 5.94 1.75 0.64
C ALA A 187 4.64 1.67 1.42
N ASP A 188 4.42 2.63 2.32
CA ASP A 188 3.31 2.60 3.28
C ASP A 188 2.87 4.02 3.70
N THR A 189 2.23 4.18 4.86
CA THR A 189 1.74 5.46 5.41
C THR A 189 2.84 6.31 6.06
N GLY A 190 4.04 5.77 6.21
CA GLY A 190 5.14 6.44 6.90
C GLY A 190 5.54 5.77 8.20
N LEU A 191 6.41 6.42 8.96
CA LEU A 191 6.98 5.93 10.21
C LEU A 191 6.63 6.88 11.36
N LEU A 192 6.01 6.36 12.42
CA LEU A 192 5.83 7.09 13.66
C LEU A 192 7.17 7.33 14.34
N TYR A 193 7.35 8.49 14.93
CA TYR A 193 8.52 8.82 15.72
C TYR A 193 8.24 8.62 17.20
N TYR A 194 9.08 7.82 17.85
CA TYR A 194 9.07 7.63 19.30
C TYR A 194 10.28 8.39 19.88
N PRO A 195 10.05 9.56 20.51
CA PRO A 195 11.14 10.34 21.07
C PRO A 195 11.84 9.58 22.22
N PRO A 196 13.13 9.85 22.49
CA PRO A 196 13.82 9.36 23.68
C PRO A 196 13.07 9.73 24.96
N HIS A 197 13.16 8.87 25.99
CA HIS A 197 12.44 9.04 27.26
C HIS A 197 12.68 10.39 27.98
N ASP A 198 13.79 11.05 27.70
CA ASP A 198 14.16 12.35 28.28
C ASP A 198 13.59 13.56 27.51
N LYS A 199 12.92 13.32 26.37
CA LYS A 199 12.30 14.35 25.53
C LYS A 199 10.80 14.08 25.40
N LEU A 200 10.07 14.32 26.48
CA LEU A 200 8.62 14.10 26.57
C LEU A 200 7.75 15.13 25.85
N GLU A 201 8.35 16.12 25.22
CA GLU A 201 7.59 17.06 24.39
C GLU A 201 7.44 16.48 22.97
N PRO A 202 6.24 16.12 22.52
CA PRO A 202 6.03 15.89 21.12
C PRO A 202 6.33 17.20 20.39
N ASN A 203 7.46 17.27 19.71
CA ASN A 203 7.75 18.39 18.84
C ASN A 203 6.80 18.27 17.66
N PRO A 204 5.73 19.08 17.56
CA PRO A 204 4.84 19.01 16.44
C PRO A 204 5.71 19.29 15.21
N ALA A 205 5.74 18.34 14.29
CA ALA A 205 6.41 18.54 13.02
C ALA A 205 5.87 19.82 12.39
N PRO A 206 6.74 20.75 11.92
CA PRO A 206 6.26 21.90 11.19
C PRO A 206 5.38 21.38 10.05
N PRO A 207 4.16 21.89 9.90
CA PRO A 207 3.27 21.44 8.84
C PRO A 207 3.98 21.64 7.49
N ASN A 208 3.97 20.62 6.65
CA ASN A 208 4.33 20.65 5.24
C ASN A 208 5.79 20.34 4.81
N VAL A 209 6.62 19.74 5.65
CA VAL A 209 7.93 19.22 5.19
C VAL A 209 7.98 17.72 5.48
N PRO A 210 8.29 16.86 4.48
CA PRO A 210 8.55 15.45 4.73
C PRO A 210 9.73 15.34 5.71
N GLN A 211 9.45 14.96 6.96
CA GLN A 211 10.50 14.78 7.94
C GLN A 211 11.00 13.34 7.92
N THR A 212 12.27 13.17 7.64
CA THR A 212 12.92 11.88 7.85
C THR A 212 13.15 11.68 9.33
N VAL A 213 12.66 10.57 9.85
CA VAL A 213 12.82 10.18 11.24
C VAL A 213 13.64 8.90 11.37
N THR A 214 14.29 8.74 12.50
CA THR A 214 14.99 7.50 12.85
C THR A 214 14.61 7.15 14.29
N ASN A 215 14.07 5.96 14.51
CA ASN A 215 13.72 5.49 15.85
C ASN A 215 14.96 5.02 16.61
N GLU A 216 15.10 5.44 17.84
CA GLU A 216 16.24 5.11 18.71
C GLU A 216 16.01 3.81 19.54
N GLY A 217 14.79 3.28 19.52
CA GLY A 217 14.43 2.05 20.23
C GLY A 217 14.20 2.21 21.74
N ALA A 218 14.04 3.44 22.23
CA ALA A 218 13.81 3.68 23.65
C ALA A 218 12.49 3.08 24.16
N VAL A 219 11.43 3.13 23.35
CA VAL A 219 10.10 2.58 23.69
C VAL A 219 9.93 1.19 23.08
N HIS A 220 10.36 1.00 21.85
CA HIS A 220 10.26 -0.25 21.09
C HIS A 220 11.65 -0.66 20.60
N PRO A 221 12.41 -1.46 21.40
CA PRO A 221 13.79 -1.81 21.07
C PRO A 221 13.99 -2.41 19.68
N TRP A 222 13.03 -3.17 19.20
CA TRP A 222 13.09 -3.77 17.83
C TRP A 222 12.97 -2.74 16.72
N LEU A 223 12.45 -1.54 16.97
CA LEU A 223 12.43 -0.45 16.00
C LEU A 223 13.72 0.39 15.96
N ALA A 224 14.70 0.09 16.81
CA ALA A 224 15.96 0.82 16.84
C ALA A 224 16.62 0.84 15.44
N GLY A 225 16.94 2.03 14.93
CA GLY A 225 17.57 2.22 13.62
C GLY A 225 16.64 2.10 12.41
N VAL A 226 15.33 1.85 12.59
CA VAL A 226 14.36 1.97 11.50
C VAL A 226 14.24 3.44 11.13
N LYS A 227 14.32 3.73 9.81
CA LYS A 227 14.24 5.06 9.23
C LYS A 227 12.99 5.19 8.36
N GLY A 228 12.49 6.39 8.22
CA GLY A 228 11.38 6.62 7.31
C GLY A 228 11.00 8.09 7.21
N ILE A 229 9.99 8.34 6.38
CA ILE A 229 9.29 9.62 6.35
C ILE A 229 8.23 9.60 7.43
N LEU A 230 8.14 10.69 8.21
CA LEU A 230 7.19 10.81 9.31
C LEU A 230 5.75 10.50 8.85
N ASP A 231 5.07 9.65 9.63
CA ASP A 231 3.63 9.45 9.59
C ASP A 231 3.03 10.44 10.63
N PRO A 232 2.47 11.58 10.21
CA PRO A 232 1.99 12.58 11.15
C PRO A 232 0.69 12.12 11.79
N VAL A 233 0.70 11.91 13.11
CA VAL A 233 -0.53 11.78 13.90
C VAL A 233 -1.12 13.18 14.07
N GLU A 234 -2.35 13.39 13.66
CA GLU A 234 -3.01 14.69 13.79
C GLU A 234 -3.17 15.09 15.26
N ASP A 235 -2.52 16.18 15.67
CA ASP A 235 -2.80 16.83 16.95
C ASP A 235 -3.97 17.79 16.80
N MET A 236 -5.15 17.33 17.13
CA MET A 236 -6.34 18.14 17.22
C MET A 236 -6.53 18.63 18.66
N SER A 237 -5.96 19.78 19.01
CA SER A 237 -6.25 20.53 20.25
C SER A 237 -5.93 19.80 21.57
N GLY A 238 -4.73 19.24 21.73
CA GLY A 238 -4.23 18.75 23.04
C GLY A 238 -4.53 17.29 23.35
N GLY A 239 -4.98 16.51 22.38
CA GLY A 239 -5.05 15.05 22.47
C GLY A 239 -4.70 14.48 21.11
N ASN A 240 -3.68 13.62 21.05
CA ASN A 240 -3.32 12.95 19.80
C ASN A 240 -4.55 12.17 19.28
N VAL A 241 -5.05 12.57 18.13
CA VAL A 241 -6.10 11.84 17.40
C VAL A 241 -5.43 11.00 16.34
N ILE A 242 -5.70 9.71 16.37
CA ILE A 242 -5.14 8.75 15.42
C ILE A 242 -6.13 8.61 14.26
N GLY A 243 -5.70 8.96 13.07
CA GLY A 243 -6.48 8.79 11.84
C GLY A 243 -6.64 7.32 11.44
N PRO A 244 -7.55 6.99 10.51
CA PRO A 244 -7.90 5.60 10.18
C PRO A 244 -6.76 4.71 9.70
N TYR A 245 -5.69 5.28 9.16
CA TYR A 245 -4.58 4.54 8.56
C TYR A 245 -3.23 4.88 9.17
N GLU A 246 -3.21 5.81 10.12
CA GLU A 246 -1.98 6.23 10.80
C GLU A 246 -1.40 5.08 11.61
N GLY A 247 -0.06 4.99 11.61
CA GLY A 247 0.69 3.93 12.27
C GLY A 247 0.76 2.60 11.52
N HIS A 248 0.06 2.44 10.38
CA HIS A 248 0.09 1.20 9.60
C HIS A 248 1.51 0.86 9.15
N GLY A 249 2.25 1.81 8.54
CA GLY A 249 3.63 1.60 8.11
C GLY A 249 4.59 1.28 9.24
N THR A 250 4.35 1.86 10.43
CA THR A 250 5.13 1.54 11.64
C THR A 250 4.88 0.10 12.10
N PHE A 251 3.64 -0.33 12.13
CA PHE A 251 3.27 -1.70 12.48
C PHE A 251 3.92 -2.70 11.52
N VAL A 252 3.82 -2.45 10.22
CA VAL A 252 4.45 -3.25 9.15
C VAL A 252 5.97 -3.34 9.36
N ALA A 253 6.64 -2.22 9.56
CA ALA A 253 8.08 -2.19 9.81
C ALA A 253 8.46 -2.95 11.07
N GLY A 254 7.66 -2.83 12.13
CA GLY A 254 7.86 -3.55 13.38
C GLY A 254 7.77 -5.06 13.21
N VAL A 255 6.79 -5.56 12.47
CA VAL A 255 6.66 -6.99 12.17
C VAL A 255 7.85 -7.50 11.35
N ALA A 256 8.28 -6.74 10.32
CA ALA A 256 9.46 -7.10 9.53
C ALA A 256 10.74 -7.15 10.40
N ARG A 257 10.89 -6.20 11.32
CA ARG A 257 12.02 -6.17 12.29
C ARG A 257 11.99 -7.33 13.28
N CYS A 258 10.81 -7.82 13.63
CA CYS A 258 10.73 -9.03 14.46
C CYS A 258 11.35 -10.23 13.77
N MET A 259 11.23 -10.36 12.44
CA MET A 259 11.81 -11.46 11.67
C MET A 259 13.27 -11.21 11.26
N ALA A 260 13.64 -9.96 11.05
CA ALA A 260 14.97 -9.55 10.58
C ALA A 260 15.49 -8.36 11.42
N PRO A 261 15.86 -8.60 12.70
CA PRO A 261 16.18 -7.52 13.66
C PRO A 261 17.38 -6.65 13.26
N ALA A 262 18.27 -7.11 12.40
CA ALA A 262 19.42 -6.36 11.91
C ALA A 262 19.24 -5.78 10.49
N ALA A 263 18.08 -5.98 9.84
CA ALA A 263 17.81 -5.40 8.53
C ALA A 263 17.70 -3.87 8.59
N LYS A 264 18.17 -3.19 7.55
CA LYS A 264 17.96 -1.75 7.39
C LYS A 264 16.60 -1.52 6.74
N ILE A 265 15.65 -0.98 7.50
CA ILE A 265 14.30 -0.70 6.98
C ILE A 265 14.13 0.80 6.77
N HIS A 266 13.60 1.16 5.60
CA HIS A 266 13.15 2.50 5.27
C HIS A 266 11.67 2.50 4.95
N VAL A 267 10.87 3.23 5.72
CA VAL A 267 9.42 3.36 5.53
C VAL A 267 9.11 4.66 4.81
N ALA A 268 8.59 4.57 3.59
CA ALA A 268 8.17 5.73 2.83
C ALA A 268 6.71 6.09 3.13
N ASN A 269 6.41 7.37 3.20
CA ASN A 269 5.04 7.87 3.29
C ASN A 269 4.50 8.10 1.88
N VAL A 270 3.99 7.05 1.25
CA VAL A 270 3.42 7.06 -0.11
C VAL A 270 1.90 7.20 -0.06
N PHE A 271 1.27 6.69 0.99
CA PHE A 271 -0.19 6.65 1.18
C PHE A 271 -0.68 7.77 2.11
N LYS A 272 -0.31 9.01 1.77
CA LYS A 272 -0.53 10.21 2.59
C LYS A 272 -1.98 10.61 2.76
N VAL A 273 -2.84 10.26 1.80
CA VAL A 273 -4.22 10.74 1.77
C VAL A 273 -5.14 9.59 2.13
N ALA A 274 -5.60 9.56 3.37
CA ALA A 274 -6.51 8.52 3.86
C ALA A 274 -6.03 7.09 3.56
N GLY A 275 -4.74 6.80 3.77
CA GLY A 275 -4.15 5.51 3.46
C GLY A 275 -4.19 5.13 1.99
N SER A 276 -4.25 6.12 1.10
CA SER A 276 -4.45 5.92 -0.34
C SER A 276 -3.46 6.72 -1.17
N THR A 277 -3.25 6.26 -2.41
CA THR A 277 -2.44 6.95 -3.43
C THR A 277 -2.96 6.61 -4.83
N LEU A 278 -2.51 7.35 -5.85
CA LEU A 278 -2.79 7.01 -7.24
C LEU A 278 -1.77 5.98 -7.76
N GLU A 279 -2.22 5.12 -8.67
CA GLU A 279 -1.37 4.15 -9.36
C GLU A 279 -0.13 4.80 -9.98
N SER A 280 -0.31 5.95 -10.63
CA SER A 280 0.79 6.71 -11.23
C SER A 280 1.81 7.19 -10.22
N HIS A 281 1.37 7.66 -9.05
CA HIS A 281 2.25 8.14 -7.99
C HIS A 281 3.05 7.00 -7.36
N LEU A 282 2.39 5.87 -7.08
CA LEU A 282 3.10 4.70 -6.56
C LEU A 282 4.22 4.28 -7.51
N ALA A 283 3.94 4.18 -8.83
CA ALA A 283 4.95 3.78 -9.81
C ALA A 283 6.17 4.72 -9.81
N GLN A 284 5.95 6.04 -9.73
CA GLN A 284 7.04 7.02 -9.64
C GLN A 284 7.85 6.89 -8.34
N HIS A 285 7.18 6.64 -7.21
CA HIS A 285 7.87 6.42 -5.93
C HIS A 285 8.74 5.17 -5.95
N LEU A 286 8.19 4.07 -6.47
CA LEU A 286 8.91 2.81 -6.57
C LEU A 286 10.09 2.91 -7.56
N ASP A 287 9.95 3.63 -8.67
CA ASP A 287 11.03 3.82 -9.64
C ASP A 287 12.19 4.63 -9.04
N ARG A 288 11.89 5.69 -8.30
CA ARG A 288 12.90 6.44 -7.54
C ARG A 288 13.60 5.58 -6.50
N ALA A 289 12.83 4.75 -5.78
CA ALA A 289 13.38 3.84 -4.77
C ALA A 289 14.31 2.76 -5.36
N LEU A 290 14.04 2.28 -6.59
CA LEU A 290 14.95 1.36 -7.29
C LEU A 290 16.36 1.94 -7.45
N ALA A 291 16.47 3.23 -7.74
CA ALA A 291 17.76 3.91 -7.89
C ALA A 291 18.57 3.99 -6.58
N HIS A 292 17.95 3.80 -5.42
CA HIS A 292 18.63 3.79 -4.12
C HIS A 292 19.22 2.43 -3.73
N GLY A 293 18.96 1.38 -4.52
CA GLY A 293 19.62 0.06 -4.37
C GLY A 293 19.13 -0.74 -3.16
N TYR A 294 17.83 -0.72 -2.87
CA TYR A 294 17.24 -1.62 -1.87
C TYR A 294 17.20 -3.07 -2.38
N ASP A 295 17.41 -4.01 -1.47
CA ASP A 295 17.40 -5.44 -1.78
C ASP A 295 15.99 -6.01 -1.90
N LEU A 296 15.07 -5.50 -1.07
CA LEU A 296 13.69 -5.95 -1.00
C LEU A 296 12.72 -4.75 -1.03
N PHE A 297 11.62 -4.93 -1.78
CA PHE A 297 10.47 -4.03 -1.79
C PHE A 297 9.29 -4.70 -1.10
N HIS A 298 8.69 -4.01 -0.14
CA HIS A 298 7.52 -4.45 0.59
C HIS A 298 6.33 -3.55 0.28
N LEU A 299 5.21 -4.15 -0.13
CA LEU A 299 3.99 -3.44 -0.49
C LEU A 299 2.78 -4.07 0.22
N SER A 300 2.26 -3.39 1.24
CA SER A 300 1.03 -3.80 1.94
C SER A 300 -0.18 -3.10 1.34
N ILE A 301 -0.38 -3.28 0.04
CA ILE A 301 -1.39 -2.57 -0.75
C ILE A 301 -2.18 -3.51 -1.65
N THR A 302 -3.41 -3.11 -1.95
CA THR A 302 -4.24 -3.75 -2.97
C THR A 302 -5.10 -2.73 -3.71
N ALA A 303 -5.48 -3.05 -4.93
CA ALA A 303 -6.50 -2.33 -5.67
C ALA A 303 -7.39 -3.31 -6.43
N PRO A 304 -8.70 -3.14 -6.34
CA PRO A 304 -9.59 -3.65 -7.39
C PRO A 304 -9.40 -2.77 -8.61
N THR A 305 -9.41 -3.39 -9.77
CA THR A 305 -9.16 -2.70 -11.03
C THR A 305 -10.33 -2.86 -12.00
N ARG A 306 -10.40 -1.97 -12.95
CA ARG A 306 -11.41 -2.05 -14.01
C ARG A 306 -11.27 -3.34 -14.81
N LYS A 307 -12.34 -4.18 -14.83
CA LYS A 307 -12.38 -5.49 -15.52
C LYS A 307 -11.31 -6.48 -15.04
N ASP A 308 -10.88 -6.36 -13.80
CA ASP A 308 -9.81 -7.19 -13.19
C ASP A 308 -8.48 -7.17 -13.98
N LEU A 309 -8.26 -6.10 -14.77
CA LEU A 309 -7.04 -5.94 -15.57
C LEU A 309 -5.85 -5.55 -14.68
N PRO A 310 -4.63 -5.98 -15.04
CA PRO A 310 -3.41 -5.56 -14.36
C PRO A 310 -3.24 -4.05 -14.28
N LEU A 311 -2.60 -3.57 -13.23
CA LEU A 311 -2.17 -2.17 -13.09
C LEU A 311 -1.12 -1.85 -14.16
N LEU A 312 -1.45 -0.93 -15.06
CA LEU A 312 -0.64 -0.67 -16.25
C LEU A 312 0.72 -0.05 -15.91
N SER A 313 0.75 0.88 -14.95
CA SER A 313 2.01 1.50 -14.53
C SER A 313 2.90 0.51 -13.76
N PHE A 314 2.29 -0.41 -13.04
CA PHE A 314 3.04 -1.43 -12.29
C PHE A 314 3.70 -2.45 -13.23
N GLU A 315 3.06 -2.81 -14.35
CA GLU A 315 3.73 -3.57 -15.42
C GLU A 315 5.00 -2.85 -15.93
N GLY A 316 4.93 -1.54 -16.11
CA GLY A 316 6.08 -0.71 -16.48
C GLY A 316 7.19 -0.77 -15.42
N TRP A 317 6.81 -0.65 -14.15
CA TRP A 317 7.76 -0.74 -13.05
C TRP A 317 8.39 -2.12 -12.92
N LEU A 318 7.64 -3.21 -13.11
CA LEU A 318 8.19 -4.57 -13.08
C LEU A 318 9.24 -4.80 -14.18
N ARG A 319 9.03 -4.24 -15.38
CA ARG A 319 10.09 -4.28 -16.42
C ARG A 319 11.37 -3.55 -15.98
N ARG A 320 11.22 -2.45 -15.22
CA ARG A 320 12.38 -1.76 -14.62
C ARG A 320 13.01 -2.60 -13.51
N LEU A 321 12.19 -3.16 -12.61
CA LEU A 321 12.66 -4.03 -11.53
C LEU A 321 13.46 -5.22 -12.05
N ASP A 322 13.09 -5.78 -13.20
CA ASP A 322 13.81 -6.93 -13.79
C ASP A 322 15.23 -6.58 -14.27
N GLN A 323 15.53 -5.30 -14.47
CA GLN A 323 16.88 -4.83 -14.76
C GLN A 323 17.78 -4.84 -13.51
N TYR A 324 17.19 -4.85 -12.31
CA TYR A 324 17.88 -4.93 -11.02
C TYR A 324 17.93 -6.39 -10.57
N LYS A 325 19.00 -7.08 -10.95
CA LYS A 325 19.16 -8.51 -10.65
C LYS A 325 19.15 -8.76 -9.14
N GLY A 326 18.34 -9.71 -8.72
CA GLY A 326 18.29 -10.16 -7.34
C GLY A 326 17.36 -9.37 -6.42
N VAL A 327 16.78 -8.25 -6.85
CA VAL A 327 15.80 -7.52 -6.05
C VAL A 327 14.46 -8.26 -6.10
N ALA A 328 13.83 -8.47 -4.93
CA ALA A 328 12.51 -9.07 -4.83
C ALA A 328 11.45 -8.07 -4.34
N CYS A 329 10.21 -8.23 -4.81
CA CYS A 329 9.05 -7.47 -4.38
C CYS A 329 8.05 -8.40 -3.71
N ILE A 330 7.62 -8.07 -2.49
CA ILE A 330 6.71 -8.87 -1.68
C ILE A 330 5.43 -8.06 -1.45
N VAL A 331 4.28 -8.63 -1.77
CA VAL A 331 3.01 -7.91 -1.87
C VAL A 331 1.89 -8.62 -1.13
N ALA A 332 1.06 -7.86 -0.41
CA ALA A 332 -0.11 -8.38 0.28
C ALA A 332 -1.21 -8.83 -0.70
N ALA A 333 -1.78 -10.00 -0.47
CA ALA A 333 -2.83 -10.56 -1.33
C ALA A 333 -4.17 -9.83 -1.21
N GLY A 334 -4.43 -9.12 -0.11
CA GLY A 334 -5.66 -8.38 0.14
C GLY A 334 -6.65 -9.07 1.07
N ASN A 335 -7.64 -8.31 1.52
CA ASN A 335 -8.47 -8.63 2.68
C ASN A 335 -9.97 -8.74 2.35
N SER A 336 -10.34 -9.11 1.13
CA SER A 336 -11.73 -9.18 0.68
C SER A 336 -12.34 -10.59 0.77
N GLY A 337 -11.56 -11.60 1.19
CA GLY A 337 -11.97 -13.00 1.21
C GLY A 337 -12.27 -13.54 -0.20
N SER A 338 -11.74 -12.91 -1.23
CA SER A 338 -12.03 -13.18 -2.65
C SER A 338 -10.98 -14.11 -3.26
N HIS A 339 -11.42 -14.89 -4.25
CA HIS A 339 -10.53 -15.69 -5.09
C HIS A 339 -10.11 -14.96 -6.38
N LEU A 340 -10.72 -13.83 -6.68
CA LEU A 340 -10.37 -13.01 -7.83
C LEU A 340 -8.97 -12.39 -7.64
N PRO A 341 -8.18 -12.30 -8.72
CA PRO A 341 -6.89 -11.63 -8.67
C PRO A 341 -7.02 -10.19 -8.16
N THR A 342 -6.13 -9.80 -7.27
CA THR A 342 -5.98 -8.40 -6.84
C THR A 342 -4.58 -7.90 -7.20
N TRP A 343 -4.51 -6.65 -7.58
CA TRP A 343 -3.27 -6.06 -8.05
C TRP A 343 -2.68 -5.10 -7.00
N PRO A 344 -1.33 -5.10 -6.88
CA PRO A 344 -0.32 -5.74 -7.73
C PRO A 344 0.06 -7.18 -7.35
N ALA A 345 -0.56 -7.79 -6.33
CA ALA A 345 -0.20 -9.11 -5.81
C ALA A 345 -0.31 -10.26 -6.84
N ALA A 346 -1.22 -10.14 -7.82
CA ALA A 346 -1.43 -11.18 -8.82
C ALA A 346 -0.42 -11.15 -9.99
N PHE A 347 0.58 -10.27 -9.97
CA PHE A 347 1.68 -10.33 -10.93
C PHE A 347 2.62 -11.50 -10.60
N PRO A 348 3.00 -12.32 -11.59
CA PRO A 348 3.88 -13.48 -11.34
C PRO A 348 5.32 -13.12 -10.96
N GLU A 349 5.72 -11.86 -11.14
CA GLU A 349 7.05 -11.35 -10.81
C GLU A 349 7.21 -10.94 -9.34
N VAL A 350 6.12 -10.92 -8.57
CA VAL A 350 6.15 -10.58 -7.14
C VAL A 350 5.91 -11.82 -6.28
N VAL A 351 6.21 -11.73 -5.00
CA VAL A 351 5.82 -12.74 -4.01
C VAL A 351 4.51 -12.29 -3.37
N SER A 352 3.41 -12.99 -3.67
CA SER A 352 2.09 -12.69 -3.12
C SER A 352 1.85 -13.42 -1.80
N VAL A 353 1.41 -12.68 -0.77
CA VAL A 353 1.28 -13.20 0.59
C VAL A 353 -0.14 -13.09 1.10
N GLY A 354 -0.74 -14.25 1.39
CA GLY A 354 -2.02 -14.38 2.08
C GLY A 354 -1.87 -14.46 3.60
N ALA A 355 -2.99 -14.41 4.32
CA ALA A 355 -3.01 -14.47 5.77
C ALA A 355 -3.54 -15.78 6.31
N LEU A 356 -2.82 -16.37 7.27
CA LEU A 356 -3.32 -17.43 8.15
C LEU A 356 -4.13 -16.81 9.30
N ALA A 357 -5.08 -17.59 9.80
CA ALA A 357 -5.85 -17.30 11.01
C ALA A 357 -4.97 -17.43 12.28
N ALA A 358 -5.53 -17.15 13.45
CA ALA A 358 -4.80 -17.18 14.72
C ALA A 358 -4.30 -18.59 15.11
N ASP A 359 -4.84 -19.66 14.50
CA ASP A 359 -4.38 -21.04 14.68
C ASP A 359 -3.14 -21.40 13.86
N TRP A 360 -2.69 -20.49 12.98
CA TRP A 360 -1.59 -20.65 12.03
C TRP A 360 -1.72 -21.85 11.08
N ARG A 361 -2.90 -22.38 10.93
CA ARG A 361 -3.21 -23.58 10.12
C ARG A 361 -4.28 -23.33 9.08
N SER A 362 -5.32 -22.58 9.44
CA SER A 362 -6.38 -22.24 8.52
C SER A 362 -6.12 -20.89 7.86
N ARG A 363 -6.64 -20.68 6.65
CA ARG A 363 -6.64 -19.37 6.00
C ARG A 363 -7.56 -18.43 6.78
N ALA A 364 -7.11 -17.21 7.05
CA ALA A 364 -7.97 -16.19 7.63
C ALA A 364 -9.13 -15.88 6.66
N LEU A 365 -10.35 -15.78 7.19
CA LEU A 365 -11.55 -15.59 6.35
C LEU A 365 -11.50 -14.36 5.48
N PHE A 366 -10.85 -13.29 5.95
CA PHE A 366 -10.64 -12.06 5.18
C PHE A 366 -9.59 -12.22 4.08
N SER A 367 -8.62 -13.13 4.21
CA SER A 367 -7.54 -13.27 3.25
C SER A 367 -8.04 -13.62 1.86
N ASN A 368 -7.60 -12.90 0.86
CA ASN A 368 -7.74 -13.32 -0.52
C ASN A 368 -6.97 -14.61 -0.75
N TYR A 369 -7.40 -15.38 -1.74
CA TYR A 369 -6.89 -16.73 -2.02
C TYR A 369 -6.99 -17.06 -3.50
N GLY A 370 -6.26 -18.05 -3.93
CA GLY A 370 -6.27 -18.53 -5.32
C GLY A 370 -4.90 -18.99 -5.77
N PRO A 371 -4.77 -19.48 -7.00
CA PRO A 371 -3.51 -19.99 -7.53
C PRO A 371 -2.44 -18.90 -7.72
N TRP A 372 -2.83 -17.64 -7.65
CA TRP A 372 -1.97 -16.48 -7.74
C TRP A 372 -1.37 -16.04 -6.38
N VAL A 373 -1.79 -16.67 -5.26
CA VAL A 373 -1.20 -16.44 -3.93
C VAL A 373 -0.09 -17.46 -3.73
N ASP A 374 1.15 -17.00 -3.58
CA ASP A 374 2.33 -17.86 -3.50
C ASP A 374 2.47 -18.54 -2.14
N VAL A 375 2.14 -17.82 -1.06
CA VAL A 375 2.38 -18.28 0.31
C VAL A 375 1.44 -17.62 1.31
N TYR A 376 1.16 -18.32 2.41
CA TYR A 376 0.39 -17.80 3.54
C TYR A 376 1.28 -17.72 4.78
N ALA A 377 1.18 -16.60 5.53
CA ALA A 377 1.85 -16.42 6.81
C ALA A 377 0.84 -15.91 7.86
N PRO A 378 1.11 -16.01 9.17
CA PRO A 378 0.23 -15.47 10.20
C PRO A 378 -0.12 -14.01 9.93
N GLY A 379 -1.42 -13.69 9.95
CA GLY A 379 -1.90 -12.34 9.65
C GLY A 379 -3.09 -11.93 10.52
N ARG A 380 -3.43 -12.74 11.52
CA ARG A 380 -4.51 -12.46 12.44
C ARG A 380 -4.00 -12.30 13.86
N ASP A 381 -4.49 -11.25 14.53
CA ASP A 381 -4.21 -10.94 15.94
C ASP A 381 -2.72 -10.73 16.24
N LEU A 382 -1.98 -10.13 15.30
CA LEU A 382 -0.59 -9.76 15.52
C LEU A 382 -0.49 -8.54 16.44
N ILE A 383 0.59 -8.45 17.20
CA ILE A 383 0.83 -7.34 18.15
C ILE A 383 2.14 -6.65 17.75
N ASN A 384 2.10 -5.33 17.57
CA ASN A 384 3.31 -4.57 17.29
C ASN A 384 3.16 -3.09 17.68
N ALA A 385 4.23 -2.31 17.46
CA ALA A 385 4.28 -0.88 17.69
C ALA A 385 3.18 -0.13 16.91
N PHE A 386 2.57 0.84 17.56
CA PHE A 386 1.46 1.63 17.05
C PHE A 386 1.49 3.04 17.65
N ALA A 387 0.58 3.91 17.22
CA ALA A 387 0.45 5.26 17.73
C ALA A 387 0.01 5.29 19.21
N THR A 388 0.33 6.39 19.89
CA THR A 388 -0.26 6.74 21.20
C THR A 388 -1.29 7.83 20.97
N GLY A 389 -2.52 7.62 21.44
CA GLY A 389 -3.60 8.58 21.22
C GLY A 389 -4.98 7.96 21.21
N THR A 390 -5.94 8.72 20.74
CA THR A 390 -7.36 8.35 20.66
C THR A 390 -7.75 8.02 19.24
N TYR A 391 -8.32 6.84 19.02
CA TYR A 391 -8.78 6.33 17.74
C TYR A 391 -10.29 6.11 17.75
N THR A 392 -10.97 6.56 16.72
CA THR A 392 -12.39 6.31 16.52
C THR A 392 -12.60 5.18 15.54
N CYS A 393 -13.17 4.05 15.98
CA CYS A 393 -13.48 2.93 15.11
C CYS A 393 -14.59 3.29 14.13
N TYR A 394 -14.40 2.96 12.87
CA TYR A 394 -15.38 3.19 11.81
C TYR A 394 -16.30 1.99 11.58
N THR A 395 -15.91 0.81 12.06
CA THR A 395 -16.71 -0.41 11.98
C THR A 395 -17.07 -0.87 13.38
N ALA A 396 -18.32 -1.26 13.60
CA ALA A 396 -18.66 -1.96 14.83
C ALA A 396 -17.81 -3.23 14.97
N PRO A 397 -17.24 -3.52 16.16
CA PRO A 397 -16.46 -4.74 16.34
C PRO A 397 -17.32 -5.97 16.00
N TYR A 398 -16.69 -7.03 15.54
CA TYR A 398 -17.32 -8.35 15.42
C TYR A 398 -17.82 -8.78 16.81
N GLY A 399 -19.09 -8.43 17.15
CA GLY A 399 -19.63 -8.63 18.49
C GLY A 399 -20.77 -7.70 18.90
N GLY A 400 -21.39 -6.97 17.98
CA GLY A 400 -22.77 -6.56 18.19
C GLY A 400 -23.05 -5.29 19.00
N GLY A 401 -22.32 -4.22 18.74
CA GLY A 401 -22.83 -2.87 19.06
C GLY A 401 -23.93 -2.45 18.07
N PRO A 402 -24.89 -1.61 18.46
CA PRO A 402 -25.89 -1.08 17.54
C PRO A 402 -25.21 -0.37 16.36
N PRO A 403 -25.72 -0.49 15.11
CA PRO A 403 -25.22 0.30 13.99
C PRO A 403 -25.23 1.80 14.32
N GLY A 404 -24.09 2.47 14.14
CA GLY A 404 -23.97 3.92 14.33
C GLY A 404 -23.38 4.38 15.66
N THR A 405 -22.95 3.51 16.55
CA THR A 405 -22.14 3.90 17.73
C THR A 405 -20.67 3.77 17.40
N ALA A 406 -19.99 4.91 17.22
CA ALA A 406 -18.55 4.94 17.09
C ALA A 406 -17.90 4.53 18.42
N GLU A 407 -17.11 3.47 18.42
CA GLU A 407 -16.29 3.07 19.57
C GLU A 407 -15.02 3.91 19.55
N VAL A 408 -14.67 4.52 20.67
CA VAL A 408 -13.43 5.27 20.85
C VAL A 408 -12.46 4.42 21.66
N ARG A 409 -11.25 4.20 21.10
CA ARG A 409 -10.17 3.44 21.75
C ARG A 409 -9.00 4.35 22.05
N LYS A 410 -8.36 4.13 23.19
CA LYS A 410 -7.14 4.85 23.58
C LYS A 410 -5.94 3.89 23.52
N PHE A 411 -4.97 4.21 22.67
CA PHE A 411 -3.75 3.44 22.46
C PHE A 411 -2.57 4.04 23.22
N TYR A 412 -1.61 3.20 23.55
CA TYR A 412 -0.44 3.51 24.36
C TYR A 412 0.87 3.03 23.69
N GLY A 413 0.98 3.14 22.39
CA GLY A 413 2.18 2.81 21.63
C GLY A 413 2.18 1.42 21.02
N MET A 414 1.18 0.58 21.31
CA MET A 414 1.03 -0.74 20.69
C MET A 414 -0.42 -1.05 20.34
N ALA A 415 -0.61 -1.93 19.37
CA ALA A 415 -1.91 -2.44 18.99
C ALA A 415 -1.85 -3.93 18.66
N LYS A 416 -3.01 -4.59 18.74
CA LYS A 416 -3.29 -5.88 18.10
C LYS A 416 -4.06 -5.64 16.81
N TRP A 417 -3.56 -6.20 15.71
CA TRP A 417 -4.14 -5.92 14.40
C TRP A 417 -4.10 -7.13 13.46
N SER A 418 -5.00 -7.12 12.44
CA SER A 418 -5.11 -8.24 11.50
C SER A 418 -5.18 -7.75 10.05
N GLY A 419 -4.55 -8.50 9.14
CA GLY A 419 -4.55 -8.22 7.71
C GLY A 419 -3.44 -8.97 6.97
N THR A 420 -3.60 -9.16 5.67
CA THR A 420 -2.52 -9.62 4.79
C THR A 420 -1.36 -8.62 4.78
N SER A 421 -1.62 -7.35 5.09
CA SER A 421 -0.63 -6.31 5.34
C SER A 421 0.38 -6.68 6.42
N PHE A 422 0.01 -7.55 7.36
CA PHE A 422 0.86 -7.98 8.47
C PHE A 422 1.45 -9.38 8.29
N SER A 423 0.85 -10.21 7.42
CA SER A 423 1.49 -11.45 6.96
C SER A 423 2.69 -11.17 6.05
N THR A 424 2.55 -10.18 5.20
CA THR A 424 3.56 -9.82 4.19
C THR A 424 4.90 -9.42 4.80
N PRO A 425 4.99 -8.60 5.88
CA PRO A 425 6.26 -8.27 6.49
C PRO A 425 6.91 -9.45 7.22
N ILE A 426 6.16 -10.47 7.66
CA ILE A 426 6.75 -11.74 8.13
C ILE A 426 7.56 -12.38 7.01
N VAL A 427 6.96 -12.56 5.83
CA VAL A 427 7.64 -13.16 4.68
C VAL A 427 8.82 -12.29 4.21
N THR A 428 8.65 -10.97 4.17
CA THR A 428 9.72 -10.03 3.82
C THR A 428 10.91 -10.17 4.76
N GLY A 429 10.67 -10.22 6.06
CA GLY A 429 11.71 -10.38 7.07
C GLY A 429 12.38 -11.76 7.02
N LEU A 430 11.63 -12.83 6.79
CA LEU A 430 12.19 -14.17 6.61
C LEU A 430 13.09 -14.26 5.36
N ILE A 431 12.71 -13.59 4.26
CA ILE A 431 13.58 -13.48 3.07
C ILE A 431 14.87 -12.74 3.44
N ALA A 432 14.78 -11.60 4.12
CA ALA A 432 15.96 -10.84 4.55
C ALA A 432 16.86 -11.64 5.52
N ALA A 433 16.26 -12.38 6.45
CA ALA A 433 16.98 -13.26 7.36
C ALA A 433 17.73 -14.38 6.61
N ARG A 434 17.08 -15.00 5.60
CA ARG A 434 17.72 -16.00 4.76
C ARG A 434 18.87 -15.42 3.93
N MET A 435 18.66 -14.27 3.27
CA MET A 435 19.70 -13.58 2.50
C MET A 435 20.95 -13.33 3.34
N SER A 436 20.80 -12.80 4.55
CA SER A 436 21.93 -12.50 5.44
C SER A 436 22.69 -13.75 5.90
N ARG A 437 22.01 -14.89 5.99
CA ARG A 437 22.60 -16.17 6.41
C ARG A 437 23.28 -16.91 5.26
N THR A 438 22.71 -16.89 4.06
CA THR A 438 23.15 -17.72 2.94
C THR A 438 23.97 -16.96 1.91
N GLY A 439 23.89 -15.64 1.87
CA GLY A 439 24.46 -14.81 0.80
C GLY A 439 23.65 -14.84 -0.50
N GLU A 440 22.48 -15.50 -0.52
CA GLU A 440 21.53 -15.46 -1.64
C GLU A 440 21.02 -14.04 -1.85
N ASN A 441 20.73 -13.67 -3.09
CA ASN A 441 20.01 -12.42 -3.37
C ASN A 441 18.52 -12.57 -3.07
N GLY A 442 17.75 -11.47 -3.15
CA GLY A 442 16.34 -11.44 -2.76
C GLY A 442 15.48 -12.42 -3.57
N LYS A 443 15.68 -12.53 -4.90
CA LYS A 443 14.91 -13.47 -5.75
C LYS A 443 15.28 -14.93 -5.43
N GLU A 444 16.54 -15.22 -5.21
CA GLU A 444 17.03 -16.58 -4.84
C GLU A 444 16.48 -16.99 -3.47
N ALA A 445 16.61 -16.14 -2.47
CA ALA A 445 16.10 -16.38 -1.11
C ALA A 445 14.60 -16.56 -1.10
N ALA A 446 13.84 -15.73 -1.83
CA ALA A 446 12.41 -15.88 -1.99
C ALA A 446 12.03 -17.20 -2.65
N ALA A 447 12.66 -17.56 -3.76
CA ALA A 447 12.41 -18.81 -4.47
C ALA A 447 12.67 -20.03 -3.58
N ALA A 448 13.76 -20.02 -2.80
CA ALA A 448 14.10 -21.09 -1.89
C ALA A 448 13.07 -21.25 -0.74
N LEU A 449 12.64 -20.12 -0.11
CA LEU A 449 11.61 -20.16 0.92
C LEU A 449 10.24 -20.59 0.37
N LEU A 450 9.88 -20.18 -0.84
CA LEU A 450 8.64 -20.64 -1.49
C LEU A 450 8.71 -22.13 -1.84
N ALA A 451 9.86 -22.66 -2.24
CA ALA A 451 10.03 -24.09 -2.46
C ALA A 451 9.87 -24.89 -1.15
N GLU A 452 10.43 -24.39 -0.06
CA GLU A 452 10.27 -24.94 1.28
C GLU A 452 8.79 -24.88 1.73
N ALA A 453 8.15 -23.74 1.59
CA ALA A 453 6.73 -23.55 1.92
C ALA A 453 5.80 -24.54 1.19
N ARG A 454 6.11 -24.85 -0.09
CA ARG A 454 5.36 -25.85 -0.87
C ARG A 454 5.47 -27.26 -0.29
N SER A 455 6.61 -27.61 0.31
CA SER A 455 6.79 -28.92 0.97
C SER A 455 5.97 -29.03 2.27
N HIS A 456 5.56 -27.92 2.83
CA HIS A 456 4.75 -27.79 4.05
C HIS A 456 3.33 -27.27 3.77
N ALA A 457 2.85 -27.40 2.52
CA ALA A 457 1.53 -26.90 2.14
C ALA A 457 0.42 -27.59 2.91
N ILE A 458 -0.52 -26.80 3.43
CA ILE A 458 -1.71 -27.29 4.13
C ILE A 458 -2.82 -27.51 3.11
N PRO A 459 -3.44 -28.72 3.06
CA PRO A 459 -4.58 -29.00 2.19
C PRO A 459 -5.71 -27.97 2.39
N GLY A 460 -6.20 -27.38 1.29
CA GLY A 460 -7.26 -26.36 1.33
C GLY A 460 -6.78 -24.95 1.71
N VAL A 461 -5.51 -24.77 2.06
CA VAL A 461 -4.90 -23.46 2.31
C VAL A 461 -3.84 -23.16 1.25
N GLY A 462 -2.80 -23.95 1.17
CA GLY A 462 -1.65 -23.75 0.28
C GLY A 462 -0.32 -23.76 1.02
N PRO A 463 0.77 -23.29 0.36
CA PRO A 463 2.09 -23.15 0.96
C PRO A 463 2.07 -22.19 2.17
N ILE A 464 2.78 -22.51 3.23
CA ILE A 464 2.84 -21.69 4.44
C ILE A 464 4.26 -21.36 4.84
N LEU A 465 4.46 -20.15 5.39
CA LEU A 465 5.68 -19.74 6.09
C LEU A 465 5.32 -19.22 7.47
N LEU A 466 5.95 -19.79 8.49
CA LEU A 466 5.71 -19.42 9.88
C LEU A 466 6.92 -18.66 10.47
N PRO A 467 6.72 -17.79 11.46
CA PRO A 467 7.75 -16.93 12.04
C PRO A 467 8.70 -17.66 12.99
N TYR A 468 9.27 -18.79 12.57
CA TYR A 468 10.26 -19.52 13.34
C TYR A 468 11.66 -19.14 12.89
N CYS A 469 12.40 -18.52 13.76
CA CYS A 469 13.61 -17.82 13.40
C CYS A 469 14.87 -18.65 13.38
N ASP A 470 14.96 -19.83 13.92
CA ASP A 470 16.15 -20.68 13.93
C ASP A 470 15.89 -22.11 14.48
N ASP A 471 14.75 -22.70 14.22
CA ASP A 471 14.60 -24.12 14.52
C ASP A 471 15.03 -24.97 13.32
N PRO A 472 16.27 -25.56 13.32
CA PRO A 472 16.69 -26.51 12.29
C PRO A 472 15.85 -27.78 12.28
N ALA A 473 14.99 -27.95 13.28
CA ALA A 473 14.05 -29.07 13.43
C ALA A 473 12.61 -28.68 13.02
N TRP A 474 12.40 -27.61 12.26
CA TRP A 474 11.09 -27.36 11.72
C TRP A 474 10.60 -28.63 10.99
N PRO A 475 9.76 -29.39 11.64
CA PRO A 475 8.55 -29.89 11.04
C PRO A 475 7.37 -29.54 11.94
N ILE A 476 6.32 -29.03 11.34
CA ILE A 476 5.01 -29.02 11.96
C ILE A 476 4.74 -30.42 12.54
N ARG A 477 4.79 -30.55 13.86
CA ARG A 477 4.24 -31.69 14.57
C ARG A 477 2.75 -31.56 14.71
#